data_0b1e3864722c6eee8c9cddcc24528748
#
_entry.id   0b1e3864722c6eee8c9cddcc24528748
#
_cell.length_a   1.000
_cell.length_b   1.000
_cell.length_c   1.000
_cell.angle_alpha   90.00
_cell.angle_beta   90.00
_cell.angle_gamma   90.00
#
_symmetry.space_group_name_H-M   'P 1'
#
loop_
_entity.id
_entity.type
_entity.pdbx_description
1 polymer ?
#
loop_
_entity_poly.entity_id
_entity_poly.type
_entity_poly.pdbx_seq_one_letter_code
_entity_poly.pdbx_strand_id
1 'polypeptide(L)'
;MTTDPSAIDRRGFLRTGAALGLAALTARSAAADKQDQPFAGFRVGAQSYTFRNFTTEQALKRMQDLGLHYVEFYPKHAPLTGDRARIDALLRLCKDYGITPAAWGVQRFTRDHDQNRNYFEFGRALGLKMLSADPDPDSFDSLDKLCEEYKIAIGIHPHGPEGLGRLHRWYSAETILKAVKDHHPLVGSCLDTGHLIRAAQLGKKLDPAQQIRLMGARNFGIHLKDHDNDRKTDVVFGKGVLDVMAVLKALRDVGFKGMISIEYEANPADPSPDVRECVQVVAESARKLT
;
A
#
# COMPACT_ATOMS: atom_id res chain seq x y z
N MET A 1 -63.22 25.53 29.01
CA MET A 1 -62.68 24.73 27.91
C MET A 1 -61.21 25.14 27.80
N THR A 2 -60.36 24.39 28.46
CA THR A 2 -58.88 24.64 28.47
C THR A 2 -58.23 23.43 27.75
N THR A 3 -57.59 23.68 26.65
CA THR A 3 -56.85 22.69 25.89
C THR A 3 -55.43 22.59 26.42
N ASP A 4 -55.00 21.38 26.81
CA ASP A 4 -53.67 20.99 27.26
C ASP A 4 -52.72 20.84 26.01
N PRO A 5 -51.51 21.43 26.01
CA PRO A 5 -50.56 21.34 24.91
C PRO A 5 -49.35 20.44 25.24
N SER A 6 -49.55 19.20 25.65
CA SER A 6 -48.42 18.29 25.90
C SER A 6 -48.63 16.88 25.33
N ALA A 7 -48.72 16.78 24.01
CA ALA A 7 -48.59 15.49 23.34
C ALA A 7 -47.48 15.55 22.31
N ILE A 8 -46.25 15.23 22.73
CA ILE A 8 -45.13 14.98 21.81
C ILE A 8 -45.39 13.65 21.15
N ASP A 9 -45.73 13.68 19.85
CA ASP A 9 -45.96 12.51 19.02
C ASP A 9 -44.68 11.68 18.88
N ARG A 10 -44.69 10.44 19.42
CA ARG A 10 -43.61 9.46 19.32
C ARG A 10 -43.19 9.13 17.88
N ARG A 11 -44.03 9.37 16.89
CA ARG A 11 -43.73 9.20 15.47
C ARG A 11 -42.82 10.29 14.90
N GLY A 12 -42.83 11.51 15.48
CA GLY A 12 -41.93 12.59 15.10
C GLY A 12 -40.50 12.36 15.55
N PHE A 13 -40.28 11.71 16.71
CA PHE A 13 -38.95 11.44 17.24
C PHE A 13 -38.19 10.36 16.45
N LEU A 14 -38.89 9.35 15.92
CA LEU A 14 -38.28 8.31 15.09
C LEU A 14 -37.89 8.78 13.68
N ARG A 15 -38.57 9.80 13.15
CA ARG A 15 -38.25 10.38 11.83
C ARG A 15 -37.02 11.28 11.87
N THR A 16 -36.81 12.02 12.94
CA THR A 16 -35.63 12.89 13.13
C THR A 16 -34.37 12.10 13.46
N GLY A 17 -34.45 11.00 14.23
CA GLY A 17 -33.32 10.13 14.53
C GLY A 17 -32.82 9.37 13.31
N ALA A 18 -33.71 8.89 12.42
CA ALA A 18 -33.35 8.20 11.18
C ALA A 18 -32.69 9.14 10.14
N ALA A 19 -33.13 10.39 10.07
CA ALA A 19 -32.54 11.37 9.14
C ALA A 19 -31.11 11.78 9.54
N LEU A 20 -30.83 11.93 10.84
CA LEU A 20 -29.49 12.24 11.35
C LEU A 20 -28.54 11.06 11.21
N GLY A 21 -29.00 9.82 11.36
CA GLY A 21 -28.20 8.61 11.14
C GLY A 21 -27.82 8.41 9.67
N LEU A 22 -28.75 8.67 8.75
CA LEU A 22 -28.47 8.57 7.30
C LEU A 22 -27.53 9.68 6.83
N ALA A 23 -27.66 10.90 7.34
CA ALA A 23 -26.79 12.02 7.00
C ALA A 23 -25.35 11.82 7.49
N ALA A 24 -25.15 11.18 8.66
CA ALA A 24 -23.83 10.86 9.18
C ALA A 24 -23.14 9.73 8.39
N LEU A 25 -23.91 8.73 7.91
CA LEU A 25 -23.41 7.65 7.07
C LEU A 25 -23.08 8.14 5.65
N THR A 26 -23.89 9.03 5.09
CA THR A 26 -23.63 9.62 3.75
C THR A 26 -22.48 10.62 3.78
N ALA A 27 -22.32 11.40 4.87
CA ALA A 27 -21.19 12.31 5.03
C ALA A 27 -19.86 11.55 5.19
N ARG A 28 -19.85 10.38 5.84
CA ARG A 28 -18.67 9.55 6.01
C ARG A 28 -18.25 8.86 4.70
N SER A 29 -19.22 8.44 3.88
CA SER A 29 -18.98 7.92 2.52
C SER A 29 -18.46 9.02 1.60
N ALA A 30 -19.06 10.20 1.61
CA ALA A 30 -18.64 11.34 0.78
C ALA A 30 -17.25 11.91 1.16
N ALA A 31 -16.83 11.77 2.43
CA ALA A 31 -15.49 12.17 2.85
C ALA A 31 -14.42 11.15 2.39
N ALA A 32 -14.73 9.85 2.43
CA ALA A 32 -13.85 8.80 1.89
C ALA A 32 -13.70 8.93 0.36
N ASP A 33 -14.80 9.19 -0.36
CA ASP A 33 -14.79 9.41 -1.81
C ASP A 33 -13.96 10.65 -2.22
N LYS A 34 -13.94 11.70 -1.40
CA LYS A 34 -13.12 12.90 -1.66
C LYS A 34 -11.63 12.66 -1.48
N GLN A 35 -11.24 11.75 -0.59
CA GLN A 35 -9.84 11.44 -0.29
C GLN A 35 -9.13 10.77 -1.48
N ASP A 36 -9.85 9.96 -2.26
CA ASP A 36 -9.29 9.21 -3.39
C ASP A 36 -9.55 9.89 -4.75
N GLN A 37 -10.32 11.00 -4.78
CA GLN A 37 -10.66 11.71 -6.01
C GLN A 37 -9.46 12.17 -6.87
N PRO A 38 -8.34 12.69 -6.30
CA PRO A 38 -7.19 13.10 -7.10
C PRO A 38 -6.58 11.97 -7.90
N PHE A 39 -6.80 10.72 -7.47
CA PHE A 39 -6.21 9.52 -8.03
C PHE A 39 -7.24 8.58 -8.67
N ALA A 40 -8.40 9.08 -9.10
CA ALA A 40 -9.45 8.30 -9.78
C ALA A 40 -9.88 7.03 -9.02
N GLY A 41 -9.97 7.12 -7.69
CA GLY A 41 -10.35 6.02 -6.80
C GLY A 41 -9.21 5.07 -6.41
N PHE A 42 -7.99 5.27 -6.90
CA PHE A 42 -6.83 4.55 -6.38
C PHE A 42 -6.44 5.06 -4.99
N ARG A 43 -6.09 4.12 -4.09
CA ARG A 43 -5.48 4.45 -2.80
C ARG A 43 -4.00 4.69 -3.02
N VAL A 44 -3.60 5.95 -3.05
CA VAL A 44 -2.20 6.34 -3.25
C VAL A 44 -1.63 6.85 -1.95
N GLY A 45 -0.46 6.37 -1.60
CA GLY A 45 0.31 6.77 -0.44
C GLY A 45 1.79 6.60 -0.70
N ALA A 46 2.59 6.46 0.36
CA ALA A 46 4.01 6.22 0.22
C ALA A 46 4.47 5.02 1.06
N GLN A 47 5.48 4.31 0.54
CA GLN A 47 6.33 3.46 1.37
C GLN A 47 7.20 4.39 2.22
N SER A 48 7.13 4.24 3.54
CA SER A 48 7.78 5.16 4.45
C SER A 48 9.31 5.11 4.42
N TYR A 49 9.88 4.11 3.76
CA TYR A 49 11.32 4.03 3.46
C TYR A 49 11.81 5.23 2.61
N THR A 50 10.95 5.80 1.78
CA THR A 50 11.19 7.08 1.08
C THR A 50 11.70 8.16 2.04
N PHE A 51 11.17 8.17 3.26
CA PHE A 51 11.51 9.13 4.33
C PHE A 51 12.37 8.52 5.42
N ARG A 52 13.21 7.52 5.11
CA ARG A 52 13.99 6.70 6.07
C ARG A 52 14.94 7.47 6.98
N ASN A 53 15.32 8.69 6.61
CA ASN A 53 16.19 9.57 7.39
C ASN A 53 15.43 10.48 8.38
N PHE A 54 14.11 10.39 8.39
CA PHE A 54 13.23 11.17 9.25
C PHE A 54 12.66 10.32 10.37
N THR A 55 12.11 10.94 11.41
CA THR A 55 11.31 10.24 12.41
C THR A 55 9.95 9.83 11.80
N THR A 56 9.24 8.90 12.44
CA THR A 56 7.91 8.48 12.00
C THR A 56 6.96 9.67 11.86
N GLU A 57 6.95 10.55 12.85
CA GLU A 57 6.12 11.76 12.83
C GLU A 57 6.48 12.69 11.67
N GLN A 58 7.79 12.95 11.46
CA GLN A 58 8.26 13.76 10.34
C GLN A 58 7.93 13.15 8.97
N ALA A 59 7.95 11.82 8.86
CA ALA A 59 7.55 11.12 7.64
C ALA A 59 6.05 11.28 7.37
N LEU A 60 5.20 11.08 8.39
CA LEU A 60 3.75 11.27 8.27
C LEU A 60 3.38 12.73 7.94
N LYS A 61 4.05 13.70 8.56
CA LYS A 61 3.88 15.12 8.23
C LYS A 61 4.17 15.42 6.77
N ARG A 62 5.27 14.88 6.23
CA ARG A 62 5.63 15.03 4.81
C ARG A 62 4.61 14.40 3.88
N MET A 63 4.10 13.21 4.21
CA MET A 63 3.03 12.57 3.45
C MET A 63 1.76 13.43 3.44
N GLN A 64 1.37 13.99 4.59
CA GLN A 64 0.25 14.92 4.69
C GLN A 64 0.45 16.16 3.80
N ASP A 65 1.65 16.79 3.84
CA ASP A 65 1.99 17.97 3.05
C ASP A 65 2.03 17.69 1.53
N LEU A 66 2.18 16.42 1.17
CA LEU A 66 2.14 15.93 -0.21
C LEU A 66 0.72 15.53 -0.66
N GLY A 67 -0.28 15.59 0.24
CA GLY A 67 -1.65 15.18 -0.06
C GLY A 67 -1.83 13.67 -0.15
N LEU A 68 -0.94 12.90 0.47
CA LEU A 68 -1.05 11.45 0.57
C LEU A 68 -1.78 11.06 1.86
N HIS A 69 -2.65 10.05 1.78
CA HIS A 69 -3.50 9.64 2.89
C HIS A 69 -3.29 8.21 3.36
N TYR A 70 -2.36 7.49 2.73
CA TYR A 70 -2.04 6.11 3.07
C TYR A 70 -0.54 5.95 3.31
N VAL A 71 -0.18 5.02 4.18
CA VAL A 71 1.21 4.67 4.44
C VAL A 71 1.39 3.16 4.42
N GLU A 72 2.45 2.72 3.76
CA GLU A 72 3.08 1.45 4.03
C GLU A 72 4.29 1.69 4.92
N PHE A 73 4.25 1.14 6.14
CA PHE A 73 5.35 1.33 7.06
C PHE A 73 6.50 0.36 6.82
N TYR A 74 7.72 0.89 6.73
CA TYR A 74 8.89 0.06 6.91
C TYR A 74 9.23 -0.11 8.41
N PRO A 75 9.97 -1.19 8.79
CA PRO A 75 10.09 -1.59 10.19
C PRO A 75 10.67 -0.55 11.14
N LYS A 76 11.54 0.35 10.67
CA LYS A 76 12.11 1.39 11.54
C LYS A 76 11.08 2.45 11.94
N HIS A 77 10.11 2.76 11.05
CA HIS A 77 9.04 3.71 11.38
C HIS A 77 7.90 3.08 12.18
N ALA A 78 7.71 1.76 12.06
CA ALA A 78 6.75 0.99 12.85
C ALA A 78 7.42 -0.29 13.36
N PRO A 79 8.27 -0.22 14.40
CA PRO A 79 8.94 -1.39 14.93
C PRO A 79 7.95 -2.44 15.43
N LEU A 80 8.20 -3.71 15.07
CA LEU A 80 7.42 -4.84 15.55
C LEU A 80 7.32 -4.82 17.09
N THR A 81 6.11 -4.88 17.60
CA THR A 81 5.84 -4.90 19.03
C THR A 81 4.50 -5.53 19.36
N GLY A 82 4.40 -6.21 20.50
CA GLY A 82 3.14 -6.63 21.11
C GLY A 82 2.59 -5.61 22.11
N ASP A 83 3.29 -4.51 22.33
CA ASP A 83 2.88 -3.45 23.27
C ASP A 83 1.71 -2.64 22.72
N ARG A 84 0.52 -2.86 23.28
CA ARG A 84 -0.70 -2.19 22.86
C ARG A 84 -0.63 -0.68 22.96
N ALA A 85 0.03 -0.14 23.99
CA ALA A 85 0.14 1.29 24.17
C ALA A 85 0.97 1.95 23.06
N ARG A 86 2.04 1.30 22.60
CA ARG A 86 2.85 1.75 21.46
C ARG A 86 2.08 1.68 20.15
N ILE A 87 1.33 0.60 19.93
CA ILE A 87 0.49 0.47 18.74
C ILE A 87 -0.58 1.58 18.71
N ASP A 88 -1.28 1.79 19.83
CA ASP A 88 -2.30 2.83 19.93
C ASP A 88 -1.71 4.25 19.76
N ALA A 89 -0.49 4.49 20.25
CA ALA A 89 0.21 5.75 20.03
C ALA A 89 0.52 5.98 18.55
N LEU A 90 0.99 4.95 17.82
CA LEU A 90 1.23 5.03 16.38
C LEU A 90 -0.05 5.28 15.61
N LEU A 91 -1.15 4.59 15.96
CA LEU A 91 -2.44 4.77 15.30
C LEU A 91 -3.04 6.17 15.58
N ARG A 92 -2.86 6.71 16.78
CA ARG A 92 -3.24 8.10 17.08
C ARG A 92 -2.44 9.07 16.23
N LEU A 93 -1.12 8.90 16.17
CA LEU A 93 -0.25 9.73 15.35
C LEU A 93 -0.69 9.71 13.88
N CYS A 94 -0.96 8.54 13.32
CA CYS A 94 -1.49 8.41 11.95
C CYS A 94 -2.80 9.19 11.78
N LYS A 95 -3.72 9.10 12.75
CA LYS A 95 -4.99 9.79 12.72
C LYS A 95 -4.82 11.32 12.78
N ASP A 96 -3.89 11.81 13.59
CA ASP A 96 -3.62 13.24 13.74
C ASP A 96 -3.11 13.86 12.43
N TYR A 97 -2.38 13.10 11.62
CA TYR A 97 -1.93 13.49 10.28
C TYR A 97 -2.89 13.12 9.15
N GLY A 98 -4.05 12.49 9.45
CA GLY A 98 -5.01 12.05 8.44
C GLY A 98 -4.47 10.94 7.52
N ILE A 99 -3.55 10.13 8.02
CA ILE A 99 -2.90 9.04 7.30
C ILE A 99 -3.46 7.70 7.77
N THR A 100 -3.77 6.80 6.85
CA THR A 100 -4.28 5.45 7.14
C THR A 100 -3.16 4.43 6.90
N PRO A 101 -2.75 3.62 7.90
CA PRO A 101 -1.88 2.48 7.67
C PRO A 101 -2.56 1.48 6.73
N ALA A 102 -1.86 1.08 5.66
CA ALA A 102 -2.38 0.15 4.65
C ALA A 102 -1.57 -1.14 4.55
N ALA A 103 -0.26 -1.05 4.75
CA ALA A 103 0.65 -2.18 4.70
C ALA A 103 1.86 -1.98 5.63
N TRP A 104 2.63 -3.04 5.82
CA TRP A 104 3.87 -3.03 6.59
C TRP A 104 4.87 -4.03 6.00
N GLY A 105 6.11 -3.61 5.82
CA GLY A 105 7.21 -4.43 5.29
C GLY A 105 8.30 -3.57 4.63
N VAL A 106 9.22 -4.15 3.86
CA VAL A 106 9.25 -5.54 3.40
C VAL A 106 9.83 -6.42 4.52
N GLN A 107 9.15 -7.53 4.83
CA GLN A 107 9.58 -8.47 5.86
C GLN A 107 10.03 -9.79 5.23
N ARG A 108 11.11 -10.36 5.79
CA ARG A 108 11.49 -11.73 5.47
C ARG A 108 10.61 -12.70 6.25
N PHE A 109 9.97 -13.62 5.55
CA PHE A 109 9.25 -14.74 6.13
C PHE A 109 10.07 -16.02 5.95
N THR A 110 10.15 -16.83 7.00
CA THR A 110 10.92 -18.06 7.03
C THR A 110 10.02 -19.24 7.38
N ARG A 111 10.58 -20.43 7.54
CA ARG A 111 9.83 -21.58 8.06
C ARG A 111 9.41 -21.45 9.54
N ASP A 112 9.91 -20.45 10.25
CA ASP A 112 9.54 -20.20 11.65
C ASP A 112 8.12 -19.63 11.73
N HIS A 113 7.16 -20.50 12.03
CA HIS A 113 5.74 -20.18 12.08
C HIS A 113 5.41 -19.15 13.17
N ASP A 114 6.05 -19.23 14.32
CA ASP A 114 5.77 -18.34 15.46
C ASP A 114 6.29 -16.92 15.18
N GLN A 115 7.46 -16.81 14.56
CA GLN A 115 7.94 -15.52 14.09
C GLN A 115 7.00 -14.92 13.04
N ASN A 116 6.58 -15.71 12.05
CA ASN A 116 5.64 -15.26 11.03
C ASN A 116 4.30 -14.81 11.66
N ARG A 117 3.79 -15.56 12.64
CA ARG A 117 2.58 -15.22 13.40
C ARG A 117 2.69 -13.85 14.05
N ASN A 118 3.82 -13.53 14.68
CA ASN A 118 4.03 -12.23 15.31
C ASN A 118 3.86 -11.07 14.29
N TYR A 119 4.30 -11.24 13.03
CA TYR A 119 4.08 -10.25 11.98
C TYR A 119 2.61 -10.06 11.64
N PHE A 120 1.86 -11.18 11.55
CA PHE A 120 0.42 -11.12 11.29
C PHE A 120 -0.36 -10.50 12.45
N GLU A 121 -0.01 -10.82 13.69
CA GLU A 121 -0.61 -10.21 14.89
C GLU A 121 -0.39 -8.71 14.92
N PHE A 122 0.83 -8.27 14.62
CA PHE A 122 1.14 -6.84 14.50
C PHE A 122 0.37 -6.19 13.37
N GLY A 123 0.30 -6.84 12.19
CA GLY A 123 -0.52 -6.37 11.06
C GLY A 123 -1.99 -6.24 11.42
N ARG A 124 -2.56 -7.23 12.13
CA ARG A 124 -3.94 -7.18 12.62
C ARG A 124 -4.14 -6.04 13.62
N ALA A 125 -3.20 -5.83 14.52
CA ALA A 125 -3.28 -4.77 15.53
C ALA A 125 -3.23 -3.37 14.90
N LEU A 126 -2.53 -3.19 13.78
CA LEU A 126 -2.52 -1.97 12.97
C LEU A 126 -3.71 -1.87 11.99
N GLY A 127 -4.57 -2.90 11.88
CA GLY A 127 -5.70 -2.92 10.96
C GLY A 127 -5.33 -3.14 9.49
N LEU A 128 -4.13 -3.67 9.22
CA LEU A 128 -3.62 -3.87 7.87
C LEU A 128 -4.37 -4.96 7.12
N LYS A 129 -4.33 -4.87 5.78
CA LYS A 129 -4.87 -5.88 4.87
C LYS A 129 -3.79 -6.63 4.10
N MET A 130 -2.55 -6.14 4.15
CA MET A 130 -1.40 -6.72 3.47
C MET A 130 -0.12 -6.52 4.29
N LEU A 131 0.76 -7.51 4.21
CA LEU A 131 2.16 -7.43 4.61
C LEU A 131 3.00 -7.59 3.34
N SER A 132 3.88 -6.64 3.06
CA SER A 132 4.86 -6.79 1.98
C SER A 132 6.02 -7.67 2.44
N ALA A 133 6.46 -8.57 1.57
CA ALA A 133 7.23 -9.74 1.97
C ALA A 133 8.35 -10.10 1.00
N ASP A 134 9.45 -10.60 1.55
CA ASP A 134 10.46 -11.41 0.86
C ASP A 134 10.51 -12.81 1.51
N PRO A 135 9.57 -13.71 1.13
CA PRO A 135 9.48 -15.01 1.77
C PRO A 135 10.55 -15.97 1.26
N ASP A 136 11.09 -16.79 2.17
CA ASP A 136 11.85 -17.97 1.80
C ASP A 136 10.91 -19.05 1.22
N PRO A 137 11.36 -19.87 0.26
CA PRO A 137 10.48 -20.88 -0.37
C PRO A 137 9.86 -21.90 0.59
N ASP A 138 10.48 -22.13 1.74
CA ASP A 138 9.99 -23.05 2.79
C ASP A 138 9.04 -22.39 3.80
N SER A 139 8.66 -21.13 3.59
CA SER A 139 7.72 -20.40 4.46
C SER A 139 6.26 -20.55 4.05
N PHE A 140 5.96 -20.99 2.83
CA PHE A 140 4.62 -20.89 2.25
C PHE A 140 3.55 -21.68 3.02
N ASP A 141 3.86 -22.87 3.55
CA ASP A 141 2.91 -23.62 4.38
C ASP A 141 2.50 -22.86 5.66
N SER A 142 3.42 -22.07 6.20
CA SER A 142 3.14 -21.18 7.32
C SER A 142 2.27 -20.02 6.88
N LEU A 143 2.58 -19.41 5.73
CA LEU A 143 1.86 -18.27 5.19
C LEU A 143 0.42 -18.62 4.82
N ASP A 144 0.17 -19.80 4.25
CA ASP A 144 -1.17 -20.29 3.92
C ASP A 144 -2.08 -20.31 5.15
N LYS A 145 -1.58 -20.91 6.26
CA LYS A 145 -2.30 -20.99 7.52
C LYS A 145 -2.59 -19.61 8.11
N LEU A 146 -1.59 -18.71 8.10
CA LEU A 146 -1.73 -17.38 8.66
C LEU A 146 -2.62 -16.47 7.80
N CYS A 147 -2.54 -16.57 6.47
CA CYS A 147 -3.46 -15.86 5.57
C CYS A 147 -4.92 -16.30 5.81
N GLU A 148 -5.16 -17.61 6.00
CA GLU A 148 -6.49 -18.12 6.33
C GLU A 148 -6.98 -17.61 7.69
N GLU A 149 -6.13 -17.65 8.72
CA GLU A 149 -6.49 -17.26 10.10
C GLU A 149 -6.75 -15.76 10.22
N TYR A 150 -5.83 -14.92 9.68
CA TYR A 150 -5.86 -13.47 9.90
C TYR A 150 -6.61 -12.71 8.80
N LYS A 151 -6.86 -13.31 7.65
CA LYS A 151 -7.41 -12.66 6.45
C LYS A 151 -6.58 -11.44 6.01
N ILE A 152 -5.26 -11.54 6.17
CA ILE A 152 -4.25 -10.56 5.74
C ILE A 152 -3.49 -11.19 4.58
N ALA A 153 -3.33 -10.44 3.49
CA ALA A 153 -2.60 -10.89 2.33
C ALA A 153 -1.08 -10.77 2.52
N ILE A 154 -0.35 -11.65 1.87
CA ILE A 154 1.11 -11.55 1.66
C ILE A 154 1.37 -11.03 0.25
N GLY A 155 1.99 -9.86 0.17
CA GLY A 155 2.45 -9.26 -1.07
C GLY A 155 3.93 -9.50 -1.29
N ILE A 156 4.31 -10.51 -2.09
CA ILE A 156 5.71 -10.78 -2.40
C ILE A 156 6.29 -9.62 -3.20
N HIS A 157 7.38 -9.06 -2.68
CA HIS A 157 8.04 -7.89 -3.25
C HIS A 157 9.24 -8.33 -4.10
N PRO A 158 9.26 -8.01 -5.40
CA PRO A 158 10.42 -8.25 -6.23
C PRO A 158 11.57 -7.33 -5.83
N HIS A 159 12.80 -7.82 -5.95
CA HIS A 159 13.99 -7.01 -5.87
C HIS A 159 14.74 -6.99 -7.19
N GLY A 160 15.51 -5.94 -7.43
CA GLY A 160 16.39 -5.82 -8.58
C GLY A 160 17.59 -6.77 -8.48
N PRO A 161 18.62 -6.59 -9.33
CA PRO A 161 19.81 -7.39 -9.28
C PRO A 161 20.43 -7.42 -7.89
N GLU A 162 20.72 -8.64 -7.43
CA GLU A 162 21.51 -8.87 -6.23
C GLU A 162 23.01 -8.71 -6.52
N GLY A 163 23.82 -8.62 -5.49
CA GLY A 163 25.26 -8.71 -5.64
C GLY A 163 25.69 -9.92 -6.47
N LEU A 164 26.87 -9.85 -7.08
CA LEU A 164 27.41 -10.90 -7.97
C LEU A 164 26.65 -11.14 -9.29
N GLY A 165 25.87 -10.13 -9.76
CA GLY A 165 25.22 -10.20 -11.08
C GLY A 165 24.12 -11.26 -11.20
N ARG A 166 23.39 -11.52 -10.12
CA ARG A 166 22.25 -12.44 -10.11
C ARG A 166 20.93 -11.67 -9.98
N LEU A 167 19.89 -12.18 -10.62
CA LEU A 167 18.52 -11.74 -10.37
C LEU A 167 18.05 -12.26 -9.02
N HIS A 168 17.28 -11.46 -8.32
CA HIS A 168 16.57 -11.87 -7.11
C HIS A 168 15.59 -13.02 -7.41
N ARG A 169 15.33 -13.90 -6.44
CA ARG A 169 14.41 -15.04 -6.60
C ARG A 169 13.01 -14.62 -7.06
N TRP A 170 12.55 -13.45 -6.64
CA TRP A 170 11.22 -12.90 -6.95
C TRP A 170 11.25 -11.78 -7.99
N TYR A 171 12.22 -11.78 -8.92
CA TYR A 171 12.47 -10.68 -9.86
C TYR A 171 11.33 -10.40 -10.86
N SER A 172 10.34 -11.30 -11.01
CA SER A 172 9.26 -11.17 -11.99
C SER A 172 7.94 -11.77 -11.52
N ALA A 173 6.84 -11.35 -12.14
CA ALA A 173 5.51 -11.92 -11.90
C ALA A 173 5.48 -13.43 -12.19
N GLU A 174 6.17 -13.88 -13.22
CA GLU A 174 6.22 -15.32 -13.58
C GLU A 174 6.85 -16.14 -12.46
N THR A 175 7.95 -15.64 -11.84
CA THR A 175 8.60 -16.37 -10.74
C THR A 175 7.72 -16.41 -9.52
N ILE A 176 7.02 -15.32 -9.21
CA ILE A 176 6.07 -15.25 -8.09
C ILE A 176 4.89 -16.18 -8.37
N LEU A 177 4.23 -16.09 -9.54
CA LEU A 177 3.08 -16.93 -9.89
C LEU A 177 3.40 -18.41 -9.82
N LYS A 178 4.58 -18.80 -10.33
CA LYS A 178 5.03 -20.21 -10.26
C LYS A 178 5.12 -20.70 -8.82
N ALA A 179 5.57 -19.83 -7.90
CA ALA A 179 5.69 -20.16 -6.48
C ALA A 179 4.33 -20.22 -5.78
N VAL A 180 3.42 -19.27 -6.08
CA VAL A 180 2.18 -19.12 -5.29
C VAL A 180 0.95 -19.81 -5.89
N LYS A 181 1.03 -20.44 -7.06
CA LYS A 181 -0.13 -21.00 -7.79
C LYS A 181 -0.93 -22.01 -6.97
N ASP A 182 -0.25 -22.83 -6.19
CA ASP A 182 -0.82 -23.92 -5.39
C ASP A 182 -1.00 -23.51 -3.90
N HIS A 183 -0.77 -22.22 -3.57
CA HIS A 183 -0.88 -21.67 -2.23
C HIS A 183 -2.13 -20.81 -2.04
N HIS A 184 -2.40 -20.44 -0.81
CA HIS A 184 -3.59 -19.70 -0.41
C HIS A 184 -3.83 -18.48 -1.32
N PRO A 185 -5.08 -18.16 -1.73
CA PRO A 185 -5.38 -17.04 -2.63
C PRO A 185 -4.90 -15.67 -2.15
N LEU A 186 -4.67 -15.48 -0.85
CA LEU A 186 -4.11 -14.27 -0.27
C LEU A 186 -2.57 -14.23 -0.28
N VAL A 187 -1.89 -15.23 -0.84
CA VAL A 187 -0.46 -15.16 -1.14
C VAL A 187 -0.27 -14.73 -2.59
N GLY A 188 0.31 -13.58 -2.82
CA GLY A 188 0.47 -12.98 -4.16
C GLY A 188 1.59 -11.95 -4.18
N SER A 189 1.40 -10.81 -4.82
CA SER A 189 2.47 -9.83 -5.01
C SER A 189 2.17 -8.44 -4.46
N CYS A 190 3.25 -7.76 -4.09
CA CYS A 190 3.41 -6.32 -4.03
C CYS A 190 4.50 -5.95 -5.03
N LEU A 191 4.14 -5.85 -6.32
CA LEU A 191 5.12 -5.61 -7.38
C LEU A 191 5.76 -4.23 -7.21
N ASP A 192 7.09 -4.18 -7.34
CA ASP A 192 7.85 -2.93 -7.41
C ASP A 192 8.27 -2.65 -8.84
N THR A 193 7.76 -1.56 -9.41
CA THR A 193 8.00 -1.22 -10.82
C THR A 193 9.44 -0.88 -11.11
N GLY A 194 10.16 -0.24 -10.18
CA GLY A 194 11.58 0.07 -10.32
C GLY A 194 12.46 -1.16 -10.27
N HIS A 195 12.15 -2.11 -9.39
CA HIS A 195 12.87 -3.38 -9.34
C HIS A 195 12.64 -4.23 -10.59
N LEU A 196 11.43 -4.23 -11.15
CA LEU A 196 11.16 -4.86 -12.46
C LEU A 196 11.98 -4.20 -13.58
N ILE A 197 12.04 -2.87 -13.61
CA ILE A 197 12.85 -2.11 -14.58
C ILE A 197 14.34 -2.46 -14.43
N ARG A 198 14.85 -2.54 -13.20
CA ARG A 198 16.25 -2.88 -12.90
C ARG A 198 16.67 -4.27 -13.38
N ALA A 199 15.75 -5.20 -13.58
CA ALA A 199 16.06 -6.53 -14.13
C ALA A 199 16.70 -6.44 -15.53
N ALA A 200 16.48 -5.35 -16.27
CA ALA A 200 17.11 -5.09 -17.57
C ALA A 200 18.65 -4.99 -17.48
N GLN A 201 19.21 -4.62 -16.33
CA GLN A 201 20.66 -4.60 -16.09
C GLN A 201 21.29 -6.00 -16.22
N LEU A 202 20.49 -7.05 -16.09
CA LEU A 202 20.88 -8.45 -16.30
C LEU A 202 20.16 -9.10 -17.50
N GLY A 203 19.77 -8.30 -18.49
CA GLY A 203 19.20 -8.73 -19.75
C GLY A 203 17.73 -9.15 -19.70
N LYS A 204 17.01 -8.88 -18.59
CA LYS A 204 15.58 -9.17 -18.45
C LYS A 204 14.76 -7.90 -18.59
N LYS A 205 14.32 -7.58 -19.79
CA LYS A 205 13.42 -6.45 -20.04
C LYS A 205 12.01 -6.85 -19.63
N LEU A 206 11.53 -6.32 -18.51
CA LEU A 206 10.19 -6.53 -17.98
C LEU A 206 9.37 -5.24 -18.12
N ASP A 207 8.17 -5.37 -18.67
CA ASP A 207 7.17 -4.29 -18.70
C ASP A 207 6.32 -4.34 -17.43
N PRO A 208 6.39 -3.35 -16.52
CA PRO A 208 5.63 -3.36 -15.28
C PRO A 208 4.12 -3.52 -15.48
N ALA A 209 3.53 -2.92 -16.51
CA ALA A 209 2.10 -3.05 -16.79
C ALA A 209 1.74 -4.49 -17.22
N GLN A 210 2.58 -5.14 -17.99
CA GLN A 210 2.41 -6.55 -18.35
C GLN A 210 2.54 -7.46 -17.12
N GLN A 211 3.53 -7.20 -16.26
CA GLN A 211 3.73 -7.98 -15.02
C GLN A 211 2.51 -7.87 -14.09
N ILE A 212 1.90 -6.70 -13.98
CA ILE A 212 0.66 -6.49 -13.22
C ILE A 212 -0.48 -7.32 -13.82
N ARG A 213 -0.66 -7.32 -15.15
CA ARG A 213 -1.70 -8.12 -15.79
C ARG A 213 -1.49 -9.61 -15.58
N LEU A 214 -0.24 -10.09 -15.61
CA LEU A 214 0.08 -11.49 -15.34
C LEU A 214 -0.32 -11.91 -13.91
N MET A 215 -0.06 -11.08 -12.91
CA MET A 215 -0.47 -11.36 -11.52
C MET A 215 -1.99 -11.33 -11.33
N GLY A 216 -2.71 -10.55 -12.14
CA GLY A 216 -4.18 -10.47 -12.07
C GLY A 216 -4.68 -10.12 -10.68
N ALA A 217 -5.62 -10.91 -10.16
CA ALA A 217 -6.22 -10.71 -8.84
C ALA A 217 -5.26 -10.92 -7.65
N ARG A 218 -4.07 -11.47 -7.89
CA ARG A 218 -3.05 -11.66 -6.83
C ARG A 218 -2.12 -10.45 -6.65
N ASN A 219 -2.44 -9.28 -7.24
CA ASN A 219 -1.79 -8.01 -6.89
C ASN A 219 -2.44 -7.42 -5.63
N PHE A 220 -1.74 -7.38 -4.51
CA PHE A 220 -2.24 -6.84 -3.25
C PHE A 220 -1.68 -5.46 -2.93
N GLY A 221 -0.53 -5.12 -3.47
CA GLY A 221 0.12 -3.82 -3.38
C GLY A 221 0.98 -3.54 -4.60
N ILE A 222 1.36 -2.29 -4.76
CA ILE A 222 2.33 -1.84 -5.78
C ILE A 222 3.26 -0.83 -5.12
N HIS A 223 4.56 -1.05 -5.26
CA HIS A 223 5.54 0.02 -5.10
C HIS A 223 5.75 0.68 -6.46
N LEU A 224 5.34 1.92 -6.55
CA LEU A 224 5.51 2.72 -7.76
C LEU A 224 6.84 3.46 -7.67
N LYS A 225 7.76 3.09 -8.54
CA LYS A 225 9.14 3.55 -8.56
C LYS A 225 9.60 3.62 -10.01
N ASP A 226 10.23 4.72 -10.41
CA ASP A 226 10.89 4.85 -11.72
C ASP A 226 12.40 4.80 -11.52
N HIS A 227 13.11 4.19 -12.47
CA HIS A 227 14.53 3.97 -12.37
C HIS A 227 15.24 4.24 -13.69
N ASP A 228 16.34 4.98 -13.60
CA ASP A 228 17.27 5.18 -14.71
C ASP A 228 18.38 4.11 -14.64
N ASN A 229 18.33 3.15 -15.58
CA ASN A 229 19.27 2.04 -15.61
C ASN A 229 20.71 2.46 -15.96
N ASP A 230 20.88 3.55 -16.69
CA ASP A 230 22.21 4.06 -17.08
C ASP A 230 22.87 4.75 -15.89
N ARG A 231 22.12 5.58 -15.17
CA ARG A 231 22.58 6.28 -13.97
C ARG A 231 22.53 5.39 -12.72
N LYS A 232 21.83 4.27 -12.78
CA LYS A 232 21.59 3.33 -11.65
C LYS A 232 20.99 4.04 -10.42
N THR A 233 20.03 4.91 -10.64
CA THR A 233 19.36 5.68 -9.58
C THR A 233 17.88 5.78 -9.86
N ASP A 234 17.09 5.94 -8.79
CA ASP A 234 15.69 6.29 -8.92
C ASP A 234 15.56 7.73 -9.42
N VAL A 235 14.52 7.95 -10.20
CA VAL A 235 14.22 9.25 -10.80
C VAL A 235 12.74 9.59 -10.59
N VAL A 236 12.43 10.88 -10.70
CA VAL A 236 11.03 11.34 -10.71
C VAL A 236 10.29 10.68 -11.88
N PHE A 237 9.05 10.29 -11.66
CA PHE A 237 8.21 9.62 -12.66
C PHE A 237 8.16 10.40 -13.97
N GLY A 238 8.35 9.67 -15.08
CA GLY A 238 8.43 10.25 -16.41
C GLY A 238 9.82 10.79 -16.79
N LYS A 239 10.80 10.78 -15.89
CA LYS A 239 12.21 11.08 -16.19
C LYS A 239 13.06 9.82 -16.42
N GLY A 240 12.48 8.65 -16.20
CA GLY A 240 13.03 7.32 -16.47
C GLY A 240 12.28 6.62 -17.60
N VAL A 241 12.01 5.32 -17.40
CA VAL A 241 11.37 4.48 -18.41
C VAL A 241 9.96 4.03 -18.02
N LEU A 242 9.48 4.37 -16.82
CA LEU A 242 8.17 3.95 -16.32
C LEU A 242 7.04 4.69 -17.03
N ASP A 243 6.16 3.93 -17.67
CA ASP A 243 4.86 4.43 -18.13
C ASP A 243 3.81 4.32 -17.01
N VAL A 244 3.68 5.39 -16.22
CA VAL A 244 2.72 5.46 -15.11
C VAL A 244 1.29 5.26 -15.58
N MET A 245 0.93 5.80 -16.75
CA MET A 245 -0.41 5.63 -17.32
C MET A 245 -0.70 4.16 -17.63
N ALA A 246 0.25 3.45 -18.28
CA ALA A 246 0.10 2.04 -18.58
C ALA A 246 -0.02 1.18 -17.32
N VAL A 247 0.73 1.53 -16.24
CA VAL A 247 0.65 0.88 -14.94
C VAL A 247 -0.74 1.07 -14.31
N LEU A 248 -1.21 2.31 -14.21
CA LEU A 248 -2.53 2.60 -13.64
C LEU A 248 -3.66 1.94 -14.44
N LYS A 249 -3.55 1.92 -15.78
CA LYS A 249 -4.49 1.21 -16.64
C LYS A 249 -4.48 -0.29 -16.34
N ALA A 250 -3.30 -0.91 -16.24
CA ALA A 250 -3.18 -2.33 -15.92
C ALA A 250 -3.79 -2.66 -14.56
N LEU A 251 -3.57 -1.82 -13.54
CA LEU A 251 -4.18 -1.98 -12.21
C LEU A 251 -5.71 -1.91 -12.27
N ARG A 252 -6.25 -0.99 -13.05
CA ARG A 252 -7.71 -0.90 -13.26
C ARG A 252 -8.25 -2.13 -13.99
N ASP A 253 -7.56 -2.57 -15.05
CA ASP A 253 -7.97 -3.72 -15.88
C ASP A 253 -8.07 -5.01 -15.04
N VAL A 254 -7.18 -5.19 -14.04
CA VAL A 254 -7.20 -6.35 -13.14
C VAL A 254 -8.08 -6.16 -11.89
N GLY A 255 -8.76 -5.03 -11.77
CA GLY A 255 -9.63 -4.73 -10.62
C GLY A 255 -8.90 -4.55 -9.29
N PHE A 256 -7.69 -3.99 -9.32
CA PHE A 256 -6.85 -3.76 -8.15
C PHE A 256 -7.57 -3.00 -7.03
N LYS A 257 -7.41 -3.47 -5.79
CA LYS A 257 -8.03 -2.89 -4.59
C LYS A 257 -7.03 -2.55 -3.49
N GLY A 258 -5.74 -2.80 -3.75
CA GLY A 258 -4.67 -2.53 -2.80
C GLY A 258 -4.28 -1.05 -2.73
N MET A 259 -3.10 -0.81 -2.19
CA MET A 259 -2.48 0.52 -2.14
C MET A 259 -1.36 0.62 -3.19
N ILE A 260 -1.26 1.78 -3.82
CA ILE A 260 -0.10 2.20 -4.59
C ILE A 260 0.79 2.99 -3.64
N SER A 261 1.93 2.41 -3.29
CA SER A 261 2.96 3.03 -2.46
C SER A 261 3.98 3.72 -3.37
N ILE A 262 4.03 5.05 -3.38
CA ILE A 262 5.16 5.76 -3.99
C ILE A 262 6.41 5.43 -3.17
N GLU A 263 7.43 4.88 -3.81
CA GLU A 263 8.72 4.65 -3.20
C GLU A 263 9.81 5.34 -4.01
N TYR A 264 10.56 6.23 -3.36
CA TYR A 264 11.60 7.05 -3.98
C TYR A 264 12.84 7.04 -3.09
N GLU A 265 13.94 6.50 -3.59
CA GLU A 265 15.13 6.25 -2.77
C GLU A 265 16.27 7.24 -3.01
N ALA A 266 16.19 8.04 -4.08
CA ALA A 266 17.13 9.13 -4.30
C ALA A 266 16.88 10.32 -3.34
N ASN A 267 17.87 11.20 -3.23
CA ASN A 267 17.81 12.39 -2.38
C ASN A 267 17.35 12.13 -0.93
N PRO A 268 17.96 11.18 -0.20
CA PRO A 268 17.47 10.77 1.12
C PRO A 268 17.55 11.86 2.19
N ALA A 269 18.26 12.97 1.93
CA ALA A 269 18.31 14.13 2.82
C ALA A 269 16.99 14.92 2.79
N ASP A 270 16.37 15.10 1.61
CA ASP A 270 15.02 15.62 1.44
C ASP A 270 14.40 15.15 0.12
N PRO A 271 13.67 14.04 0.11
CA PRO A 271 13.01 13.53 -1.08
C PRO A 271 11.70 14.28 -1.40
N SER A 272 11.20 15.16 -0.52
CA SER A 272 9.86 15.76 -0.62
C SER A 272 9.61 16.53 -1.93
N PRO A 273 10.55 17.31 -2.49
CA PRO A 273 10.34 17.97 -3.77
C PRO A 273 10.12 16.98 -4.92
N ASP A 274 10.95 15.95 -5.01
CA ASP A 274 10.89 14.93 -6.06
C ASP A 274 9.61 14.09 -5.94
N VAL A 275 9.25 13.69 -4.70
CA VAL A 275 8.00 12.96 -4.44
C VAL A 275 6.78 13.80 -4.79
N ARG A 276 6.82 15.11 -4.62
CA ARG A 276 5.74 16.01 -5.04
C ARG A 276 5.51 15.96 -6.55
N GLU A 277 6.59 15.98 -7.34
CA GLU A 277 6.48 15.79 -8.80
C GLU A 277 5.92 14.41 -9.12
N CYS A 278 6.37 13.34 -8.44
CA CYS A 278 5.82 11.98 -8.60
C CYS A 278 4.31 11.93 -8.34
N VAL A 279 3.84 12.54 -7.25
CA VAL A 279 2.42 12.63 -6.89
C VAL A 279 1.61 13.34 -7.99
N GLN A 280 2.15 14.43 -8.54
CA GLN A 280 1.50 15.16 -9.65
C GLN A 280 1.35 14.28 -10.89
N VAL A 281 2.40 13.56 -11.29
CA VAL A 281 2.37 12.64 -12.43
C VAL A 281 1.32 11.54 -12.23
N VAL A 282 1.23 10.95 -11.02
CA VAL A 282 0.20 9.95 -10.71
C VAL A 282 -1.20 10.55 -10.81
N ALA A 283 -1.43 11.73 -10.23
CA ALA A 283 -2.74 12.38 -10.25
C ALA A 283 -3.17 12.77 -11.68
N GLU A 284 -2.24 13.28 -12.50
CA GLU A 284 -2.49 13.60 -13.89
C GLU A 284 -2.79 12.36 -14.74
N SER A 285 -2.02 11.29 -14.52
CA SER A 285 -2.24 10.01 -15.19
C SER A 285 -3.58 9.38 -14.79
N ALA A 286 -3.93 9.42 -13.51
CA ALA A 286 -5.19 8.90 -13.01
C ALA A 286 -6.40 9.65 -13.59
N ARG A 287 -6.34 10.98 -13.65
CA ARG A 287 -7.42 11.81 -14.27
C ARG A 287 -7.65 11.50 -15.74
N LYS A 288 -6.62 11.13 -16.50
CA LYS A 288 -6.75 10.76 -17.92
C LYS A 288 -7.39 9.38 -18.11
N LEU A 289 -7.52 8.58 -17.05
CA LEU A 289 -8.19 7.29 -17.09
C LEU A 289 -9.71 7.40 -16.87
N THR A 290 -10.22 8.49 -16.26
CA THR A 290 -11.64 8.74 -16.05
C THR A 290 -12.28 9.34 -17.29
#